data_1ecf34315993a70434f6269522c50727
#
_entry.id   1ecf34315993a70434f6269522c50727
#
_cell.length_a   1.000
_cell.length_b   1.000
_cell.length_c   1.000
_cell.angle_alpha   90.00
_cell.angle_beta   90.00
_cell.angle_gamma   90.00
#
_symmetry.space_group_name_H-M   'P 1'
#
loop_
_entity.id
_entity.type
_entity.pdbx_description
1 polymer ?
#
loop_
_entity_poly.entity_id
_entity_poly.type
_entity_poly.pdbx_seq_one_letter_code
_entity_poly.pdbx_strand_id
1 'polypeptide(L)'
;MKKAGIIMIIGSLLLLSLFKFPLWNIMLGAPQYPDPLGMNIHIDGIKGVSEFDLTNIDGLNHYIGMKVIPKPADMWEFSVFPKVIGGMAALGVLIGLLGFLEKVSYKWFIGWFILMTVLGVLGMYDFNQWLTAYGSDLDPHAIIKVVNPDGTPMSYKPPLLGYQKMLNFDVTSLPHTGGYLMFVGMSLTIVAFFVGKKETKHI
;
A
#
# COMPACT_ATOMS: atom_id res chain seq x y z
N MET A 1 -5.02 30.10 13.19
CA MET A 1 -4.61 28.74 12.72
C MET A 1 -5.40 27.57 13.35
N LYS A 2 -6.41 27.83 14.16
CA LYS A 2 -7.15 26.80 14.95
C LYS A 2 -7.87 25.77 14.05
N LYS A 3 -8.60 26.22 13.02
CA LYS A 3 -9.31 25.30 12.10
C LYS A 3 -8.34 24.43 11.32
N ALA A 4 -7.25 25.02 10.84
CA ALA A 4 -6.21 24.29 10.12
C ALA A 4 -5.56 23.19 10.98
N GLY A 5 -5.26 23.50 12.26
CA GLY A 5 -4.73 22.52 13.20
C GLY A 5 -5.66 21.33 13.43
N ILE A 6 -6.97 21.58 13.57
CA ILE A 6 -7.97 20.50 13.71
C ILE A 6 -8.01 19.62 12.46
N ILE A 7 -8.04 20.22 11.26
CA ILE A 7 -8.05 19.47 10.00
C ILE A 7 -6.78 18.61 9.87
N MET A 8 -5.61 19.15 10.24
CA MET A 8 -4.35 18.40 10.25
C MET A 8 -4.40 17.20 11.18
N ILE A 9 -4.95 17.36 12.40
CA ILE A 9 -5.12 16.27 13.36
C ILE A 9 -6.01 15.17 12.77
N ILE A 10 -7.17 15.52 12.22
CA ILE A 10 -8.09 14.54 11.61
C ILE A 10 -7.43 13.80 10.46
N GLY A 11 -6.76 14.53 9.55
CA GLY A 11 -6.06 13.94 8.42
C GLY A 11 -4.96 12.95 8.86
N SER A 12 -4.21 13.30 9.91
CA SER A 12 -3.14 12.43 10.45
C SER A 12 -3.70 11.20 11.17
N LEU A 13 -4.82 11.33 11.88
CA LEU A 13 -5.47 10.21 12.57
C LEU A 13 -6.04 9.18 11.59
N LEU A 14 -6.43 9.59 10.37
CA LEU A 14 -6.90 8.65 9.35
C LEU A 14 -5.81 7.65 8.93
N LEU A 15 -4.51 7.96 9.09
CA LEU A 15 -3.44 6.98 8.85
C LEU A 15 -3.56 5.77 9.78
N LEU A 16 -4.10 5.93 10.98
CA LEU A 16 -4.28 4.83 11.93
C LEU A 16 -5.29 3.79 11.43
N SER A 17 -6.11 4.11 10.43
CA SER A 17 -6.99 3.14 9.77
C SER A 17 -6.22 1.96 9.15
N LEU A 18 -4.95 2.17 8.75
CA LEU A 18 -4.08 1.15 8.19
C LEU A 18 -3.74 0.01 9.16
N PHE A 19 -3.87 0.24 10.47
CA PHE A 19 -3.73 -0.83 11.48
C PHE A 19 -4.93 -1.78 11.51
N LYS A 20 -6.04 -1.38 10.94
CA LYS A 20 -7.28 -2.18 10.92
C LYS A 20 -7.63 -2.67 9.52
N PHE A 21 -7.50 -1.81 8.52
CA PHE A 21 -7.92 -2.09 7.16
C PHE A 21 -6.73 -2.34 6.24
N PRO A 22 -6.85 -3.24 5.24
CA PRO A 22 -5.78 -3.48 4.28
C PRO A 22 -5.46 -2.21 3.48
N LEU A 23 -4.17 -2.02 3.21
CA LEU A 23 -3.66 -0.96 2.36
C LEU A 23 -3.98 -1.23 0.89
N TRP A 24 -3.80 -2.49 0.47
CA TRP A 24 -3.87 -2.94 -0.92
C TRP A 24 -4.59 -4.27 -1.04
N ASN A 25 -5.16 -4.55 -2.22
CA ASN A 25 -5.77 -5.82 -2.53
C ASN A 25 -5.33 -6.29 -3.92
N ILE A 26 -5.02 -7.57 -4.05
CA ILE A 26 -4.77 -8.24 -5.32
C ILE A 26 -5.77 -9.38 -5.44
N MET A 27 -6.53 -9.41 -6.55
CA MET A 27 -7.48 -10.46 -6.88
C MET A 27 -7.00 -11.22 -8.10
N LEU A 28 -7.08 -12.53 -8.04
CA LEU A 28 -6.69 -13.47 -9.08
C LEU A 28 -7.91 -14.28 -9.52
N GLY A 29 -8.47 -13.95 -10.68
CA GLY A 29 -9.48 -14.75 -11.34
C GLY A 29 -8.82 -15.90 -12.10
N ALA A 30 -9.10 -17.13 -11.70
CA ALA A 30 -8.53 -18.34 -12.30
C ALA A 30 -9.67 -19.26 -12.75
N PRO A 31 -9.64 -19.83 -13.98
CA PRO A 31 -10.74 -20.63 -14.54
C PRO A 31 -11.14 -21.85 -13.69
N GLN A 32 -10.20 -22.36 -12.89
CA GLN A 32 -10.43 -23.52 -12.01
C GLN A 32 -11.12 -23.17 -10.69
N TYR A 33 -11.27 -21.89 -10.38
CA TYR A 33 -11.96 -21.42 -9.17
C TYR A 33 -13.20 -20.62 -9.56
N PRO A 34 -14.38 -20.95 -8.98
CA PRO A 34 -15.61 -20.23 -9.30
C PRO A 34 -15.60 -18.78 -8.83
N ASP A 35 -14.93 -18.51 -7.70
CA ASP A 35 -14.72 -17.18 -7.15
C ASP A 35 -13.25 -16.80 -7.26
N PRO A 36 -12.93 -15.51 -7.55
CA PRO A 36 -11.55 -15.05 -7.58
C PRO A 36 -10.84 -15.23 -6.24
N LEU A 37 -9.61 -15.72 -6.28
CA LEU A 37 -8.74 -15.79 -5.10
C LEU A 37 -8.21 -14.40 -4.78
N GLY A 38 -8.19 -14.02 -3.50
CA GLY A 38 -7.79 -12.69 -3.11
C GLY A 38 -6.74 -12.63 -2.01
N MET A 39 -5.83 -11.67 -2.10
CA MET A 39 -4.93 -11.34 -1.02
C MET A 39 -5.04 -9.87 -0.64
N ASN A 40 -5.19 -9.63 0.66
CA ASN A 40 -5.19 -8.32 1.29
C ASN A 40 -3.83 -8.04 1.89
N ILE A 41 -3.17 -6.97 1.42
CA ILE A 41 -1.88 -6.54 1.93
C ILE A 41 -2.12 -5.48 2.99
N HIS A 42 -1.80 -5.83 4.23
CA HIS A 42 -1.79 -4.95 5.40
C HIS A 42 -0.39 -4.37 5.61
N ILE A 43 -0.26 -3.38 6.47
CA ILE A 43 1.05 -2.82 6.83
C ILE A 43 1.91 -3.78 7.67
N ASP A 44 1.31 -4.85 8.21
CA ASP A 44 1.92 -5.85 9.09
C ASP A 44 1.92 -7.28 8.50
N GLY A 45 1.45 -7.46 7.27
CA GLY A 45 1.43 -8.77 6.63
C GLY A 45 0.41 -8.93 5.52
N ILE A 46 0.35 -10.13 4.95
CA ILE A 46 -0.58 -10.51 3.88
C ILE A 46 -1.62 -11.48 4.45
N LYS A 47 -2.90 -11.27 4.13
CA LYS A 47 -4.02 -12.14 4.54
C LYS A 47 -4.88 -12.50 3.32
N GLY A 48 -5.43 -13.70 3.28
CA GLY A 48 -6.43 -14.07 2.29
C GLY A 48 -7.71 -13.25 2.45
N VAL A 49 -8.43 -13.05 1.35
CA VAL A 49 -9.81 -12.53 1.39
C VAL A 49 -10.73 -13.61 1.97
N SER A 50 -10.51 -14.86 1.55
CA SER A 50 -11.13 -16.06 2.12
C SER A 50 -10.08 -16.94 2.83
N GLU A 51 -10.54 -17.89 3.63
CA GLU A 51 -9.68 -18.72 4.50
C GLU A 51 -8.58 -19.47 3.73
N PHE A 52 -8.89 -20.00 2.55
CA PHE A 52 -7.99 -20.83 1.76
C PHE A 52 -7.29 -20.10 0.62
N ASP A 53 -7.55 -18.81 0.42
CA ASP A 53 -7.04 -18.08 -0.75
C ASP A 53 -5.51 -18.11 -0.86
N LEU A 54 -4.78 -17.84 0.23
CA LEU A 54 -3.32 -17.86 0.20
C LEU A 54 -2.78 -19.26 -0.10
N THR A 55 -3.38 -20.30 0.46
CA THR A 55 -2.99 -21.70 0.19
C THR A 55 -3.25 -22.08 -1.26
N ASN A 56 -4.37 -21.65 -1.82
CA ASN A 56 -4.72 -21.91 -3.22
C ASN A 56 -3.80 -21.13 -4.18
N ILE A 57 -3.48 -19.88 -3.86
CA ILE A 57 -2.53 -19.07 -4.64
C ILE A 57 -1.13 -19.71 -4.59
N ASP A 58 -0.66 -20.15 -3.43
CA ASP A 58 0.63 -20.85 -3.30
C ASP A 58 0.66 -22.17 -4.08
N GLY A 59 -0.47 -22.89 -4.12
CA GLY A 59 -0.63 -24.06 -4.97
C GLY A 59 -0.45 -23.71 -6.45
N LEU A 60 -1.08 -22.64 -6.95
CA LEU A 60 -0.90 -22.17 -8.33
C LEU A 60 0.54 -21.72 -8.60
N ASN A 61 1.13 -20.99 -7.66
CA ASN A 61 2.52 -20.52 -7.77
C ASN A 61 3.50 -21.69 -7.94
N HIS A 62 3.30 -22.78 -7.20
CA HIS A 62 4.14 -23.96 -7.28
C HIS A 62 4.17 -24.55 -8.71
N TYR A 63 3.04 -24.59 -9.42
CA TYR A 63 2.97 -25.13 -10.78
C TYR A 63 3.77 -24.31 -11.80
N ILE A 64 3.79 -23.01 -11.67
CA ILE A 64 4.47 -22.07 -12.59
C ILE A 64 5.83 -21.61 -12.08
N GLY A 65 6.27 -22.09 -10.92
CA GLY A 65 7.59 -21.82 -10.34
C GLY A 65 7.70 -20.47 -9.63
N MET A 66 6.58 -19.78 -9.35
CA MET A 66 6.61 -18.59 -8.52
C MET A 66 6.87 -18.95 -7.06
N LYS A 67 7.45 -18.00 -6.31
CA LYS A 67 7.69 -18.16 -4.88
C LYS A 67 6.39 -18.28 -4.11
N VAL A 68 6.43 -18.92 -2.94
CA VAL A 68 5.33 -18.89 -1.98
C VAL A 68 5.13 -17.47 -1.45
N ILE A 69 3.90 -17.17 -1.04
CA ILE A 69 3.58 -15.88 -0.41
C ILE A 69 4.40 -15.74 0.87
N PRO A 70 5.18 -14.64 1.03
CA PRO A 70 6.07 -14.48 2.17
C PRO A 70 5.28 -14.32 3.47
N LYS A 71 5.80 -14.92 4.54
CA LYS A 71 5.29 -14.69 5.88
C LYS A 71 5.76 -13.32 6.41
N PRO A 72 5.04 -12.72 7.36
CA PRO A 72 5.45 -11.42 7.94
C PRO A 72 6.88 -11.41 8.51
N ALA A 73 7.36 -12.55 9.02
CA ALA A 73 8.71 -12.67 9.57
C ALA A 73 9.81 -12.65 8.48
N ASP A 74 9.47 -12.95 7.23
CA ASP A 74 10.42 -13.04 6.12
C ASP A 74 10.64 -11.67 5.45
N MET A 75 9.81 -10.67 5.80
CA MET A 75 9.81 -9.33 5.22
C MET A 75 10.04 -8.26 6.29
N TRP A 76 11.14 -7.53 6.17
CA TRP A 76 11.45 -6.42 7.10
C TRP A 76 10.43 -5.28 7.03
N GLU A 77 9.77 -5.10 5.89
CA GLU A 77 8.76 -4.09 5.62
C GLU A 77 7.60 -4.19 6.60
N PHE A 78 7.10 -5.41 6.88
CA PHE A 78 6.00 -5.63 7.82
C PHE A 78 6.36 -5.33 9.28
N SER A 79 7.64 -5.25 9.60
CA SER A 79 8.10 -4.79 10.92
C SER A 79 8.33 -3.28 11.00
N VAL A 80 8.64 -2.63 9.86
CA VAL A 80 9.00 -1.21 9.77
C VAL A 80 7.79 -0.34 9.44
N PHE A 81 6.95 -0.75 8.48
CA PHE A 81 5.79 0.05 8.05
C PHE A 81 4.84 0.44 9.19
N PRO A 82 4.45 -0.46 10.12
CA PRO A 82 3.62 -0.05 11.26
C PRO A 82 4.26 1.05 12.10
N LYS A 83 5.58 0.99 12.31
CA LYS A 83 6.32 1.99 13.10
C LYS A 83 6.37 3.34 12.37
N VAL A 84 6.62 3.31 11.06
CA VAL A 84 6.65 4.52 10.22
C VAL A 84 5.26 5.18 10.19
N ILE A 85 4.21 4.41 9.94
CA ILE A 85 2.83 4.92 9.90
C ILE A 85 2.42 5.49 11.26
N GLY A 86 2.67 4.75 12.36
CA GLY A 86 2.41 5.22 13.72
C GLY A 86 3.19 6.49 14.07
N GLY A 87 4.48 6.53 13.73
CA GLY A 87 5.33 7.71 13.91
C GLY A 87 4.87 8.92 13.11
N MET A 88 4.48 8.72 11.84
CA MET A 88 3.95 9.80 10.99
C MET A 88 2.58 10.30 11.47
N ALA A 89 1.70 9.41 11.93
CA ALA A 89 0.43 9.81 12.54
C ALA A 89 0.66 10.64 13.81
N ALA A 90 1.53 10.20 14.71
CA ALA A 90 1.88 10.91 15.94
C ALA A 90 2.51 12.29 15.64
N LEU A 91 3.47 12.33 14.70
CA LEU A 91 4.09 13.59 14.26
C LEU A 91 3.06 14.56 13.67
N GLY A 92 2.14 14.08 12.83
CA GLY A 92 1.10 14.89 12.22
C GLY A 92 0.11 15.44 13.26
N VAL A 93 -0.29 14.63 14.25
CA VAL A 93 -1.12 15.08 15.38
C VAL A 93 -0.38 16.13 16.19
N LEU A 94 0.91 15.95 16.48
CA LEU A 94 1.72 16.93 17.21
C LEU A 94 1.79 18.26 16.45
N ILE A 95 2.10 18.23 15.15
CA ILE A 95 2.14 19.42 14.29
C ILE A 95 0.76 20.11 14.26
N GLY A 96 -0.33 19.33 14.16
CA GLY A 96 -1.70 19.85 14.20
C GLY A 96 -2.04 20.52 15.53
N LEU A 97 -1.66 19.93 16.67
CA LEU A 97 -1.83 20.53 18.01
C LEU A 97 -1.02 21.83 18.16
N LEU A 98 0.24 21.83 17.71
CA LEU A 98 1.07 23.05 17.74
C LEU A 98 0.50 24.12 16.81
N GLY A 99 -0.09 23.75 15.68
CA GLY A 99 -0.82 24.65 14.78
C GLY A 99 -2.08 25.22 15.43
N PHE A 100 -2.87 24.39 16.12
CA PHE A 100 -4.04 24.81 16.88
C PHE A 100 -3.66 25.81 17.99
N LEU A 101 -2.54 25.59 18.68
CA LEU A 101 -1.97 26.48 19.69
C LEU A 101 -1.21 27.67 19.09
N GLU A 102 -1.19 27.82 17.78
CA GLU A 102 -0.53 28.90 17.04
C GLU A 102 0.98 29.02 17.28
N LYS A 103 1.60 27.88 17.70
CA LYS A 103 3.05 27.78 17.98
C LYS A 103 3.90 27.44 16.74
N VAL A 104 3.28 26.97 15.65
CA VAL A 104 3.96 26.66 14.39
C VAL A 104 3.24 27.29 13.20
N SER A 105 3.98 27.53 12.12
CA SER A 105 3.44 28.05 10.87
C SER A 105 2.71 26.97 10.08
N TYR A 106 1.71 27.35 9.26
CA TYR A 106 1.04 26.46 8.30
C TYR A 106 2.00 25.72 7.34
N LYS A 107 3.22 26.21 7.16
CA LYS A 107 4.24 25.57 6.33
C LYS A 107 4.64 24.19 6.84
N TRP A 108 4.48 23.91 8.14
CA TRP A 108 4.74 22.60 8.71
C TRP A 108 3.76 21.54 8.22
N PHE A 109 2.52 21.93 7.89
CA PHE A 109 1.51 21.00 7.34
C PHE A 109 1.93 20.48 5.96
N ILE A 110 2.38 21.38 5.07
CA ILE A 110 2.87 20.96 3.76
C ILE A 110 4.20 20.21 3.87
N GLY A 111 5.07 20.57 4.80
CA GLY A 111 6.32 19.82 5.07
C GLY A 111 6.03 18.38 5.48
N TRP A 112 5.07 18.15 6.36
CA TRP A 112 4.63 16.82 6.74
C TRP A 112 4.02 16.07 5.56
N PHE A 113 3.17 16.71 4.76
CA PHE A 113 2.59 16.13 3.55
C PHE A 113 3.67 15.67 2.55
N ILE A 114 4.67 16.52 2.31
CA ILE A 114 5.79 16.18 1.41
C ILE A 114 6.56 14.97 1.95
N LEU A 115 6.88 14.96 3.25
CA LEU A 115 7.57 13.84 3.87
C LEU A 115 6.77 12.53 3.71
N MET A 116 5.47 12.56 4.02
CA MET A 116 4.61 11.38 3.88
C MET A 116 4.49 10.94 2.41
N THR A 117 4.44 11.88 1.46
CA THR A 117 4.42 11.57 0.02
C THR A 117 5.71 10.89 -0.42
N VAL A 118 6.87 11.37 0.03
CA VAL A 118 8.17 10.73 -0.26
C VAL A 118 8.21 9.30 0.29
N LEU A 119 7.78 9.09 1.54
CA LEU A 119 7.70 7.76 2.13
C LEU A 119 6.73 6.85 1.36
N GLY A 120 5.59 7.37 0.93
CA GLY A 120 4.64 6.63 0.10
C GLY A 120 5.20 6.23 -1.26
N VAL A 121 5.91 7.13 -1.93
CA VAL A 121 6.59 6.82 -3.22
C VAL A 121 7.67 5.76 -3.04
N LEU A 122 8.47 5.85 -1.98
CA LEU A 122 9.48 4.83 -1.65
C LEU A 122 8.82 3.47 -1.36
N GLY A 123 7.71 3.44 -0.63
CA GLY A 123 6.96 2.21 -0.38
C GLY A 123 6.35 1.61 -1.66
N MET A 124 5.85 2.45 -2.58
CA MET A 124 5.35 1.97 -3.88
C MET A 124 6.48 1.46 -4.79
N TYR A 125 7.65 2.10 -4.73
CA TYR A 125 8.84 1.61 -5.44
C TYR A 125 9.25 0.23 -4.91
N ASP A 126 9.36 0.07 -3.61
CA ASP A 126 9.69 -1.18 -2.93
C ASP A 126 8.67 -2.28 -3.28
N PHE A 127 7.38 -1.97 -3.18
CA PHE A 127 6.31 -2.88 -3.59
C PHE A 127 6.44 -3.33 -5.06
N ASN A 128 6.77 -2.41 -5.98
CA ASN A 128 7.00 -2.77 -7.37
C ASN A 128 8.22 -3.70 -7.56
N GLN A 129 9.29 -3.50 -6.79
CA GLN A 129 10.46 -4.39 -6.81
C GLN A 129 10.09 -5.80 -6.30
N TRP A 130 9.29 -5.86 -5.25
CA TRP A 130 8.73 -7.11 -4.73
C TRP A 130 7.89 -7.85 -5.78
N LEU A 131 6.94 -7.18 -6.43
CA LEU A 131 6.12 -7.78 -7.50
C LEU A 131 6.99 -8.25 -8.66
N THR A 132 8.06 -7.52 -8.98
CA THR A 132 8.99 -7.91 -10.05
C THR A 132 9.77 -9.17 -9.68
N ALA A 133 10.35 -9.20 -8.48
CA ALA A 133 11.09 -10.38 -8.01
C ALA A 133 10.18 -11.62 -7.88
N TYR A 134 8.95 -11.41 -7.37
CA TYR A 134 7.97 -12.46 -7.19
C TYR A 134 7.52 -13.09 -8.51
N GLY A 135 7.33 -12.28 -9.56
CA GLY A 135 6.85 -12.75 -10.86
C GLY A 135 7.93 -13.14 -11.86
N SER A 136 9.21 -12.87 -11.59
CA SER A 136 10.30 -13.09 -12.55
C SER A 136 11.39 -14.05 -12.07
N ASP A 137 11.54 -14.24 -10.74
CA ASP A 137 12.52 -15.17 -10.17
C ASP A 137 11.86 -16.55 -10.00
N LEU A 138 11.72 -17.26 -11.13
CA LEU A 138 11.00 -18.53 -11.21
C LEU A 138 11.92 -19.72 -10.97
N ASP A 139 11.37 -20.76 -10.31
CA ASP A 139 12.04 -22.04 -10.15
C ASP A 139 12.28 -22.71 -11.52
N PRO A 140 13.55 -23.00 -11.89
CA PRO A 140 13.86 -23.70 -13.13
C PRO A 140 13.30 -25.12 -13.19
N HIS A 141 12.84 -25.71 -12.09
CA HIS A 141 12.24 -27.03 -12.01
C HIS A 141 10.70 -26.99 -11.99
N ALA A 142 10.09 -25.83 -12.28
CA ALA A 142 8.63 -25.68 -12.35
C ALA A 142 7.99 -26.70 -13.28
N ILE A 143 6.79 -27.15 -12.93
CA ILE A 143 6.02 -28.14 -13.70
C ILE A 143 5.60 -27.56 -15.06
N ILE A 144 5.14 -26.31 -15.05
CA ILE A 144 4.75 -25.58 -16.25
C ILE A 144 5.79 -24.49 -16.53
N LYS A 145 6.42 -24.58 -17.69
CA LYS A 145 7.37 -23.58 -18.16
C LYS A 145 6.82 -22.93 -19.41
N VAL A 146 6.43 -21.68 -19.30
CA VAL A 146 6.02 -20.88 -20.47
C VAL A 146 7.18 -19.98 -20.86
N VAL A 147 7.50 -19.99 -22.14
CA VAL A 147 8.56 -19.15 -22.71
C VAL A 147 7.94 -18.18 -23.71
N ASN A 148 8.52 -17.01 -23.77
CA ASN A 148 8.19 -16.00 -24.78
C ASN A 148 8.66 -16.49 -26.18
N PRO A 149 8.18 -15.89 -27.27
CA PRO A 149 8.60 -16.23 -28.63
C PRO A 149 10.12 -16.09 -28.88
N ASP A 150 10.81 -15.28 -28.07
CA ASP A 150 12.27 -15.09 -28.10
C ASP A 150 13.06 -16.13 -27.28
N GLY A 151 12.37 -17.11 -26.66
CA GLY A 151 12.97 -18.17 -25.84
C GLY A 151 13.26 -17.78 -24.40
N THR A 152 12.95 -16.54 -23.97
CA THR A 152 13.10 -16.11 -22.58
C THR A 152 11.97 -16.65 -21.70
N PRO A 153 12.20 -16.94 -20.40
CA PRO A 153 11.12 -17.32 -19.49
C PRO A 153 10.06 -16.22 -19.41
N MET A 154 8.79 -16.62 -19.41
CA MET A 154 7.68 -15.67 -19.25
C MET A 154 7.66 -15.14 -17.81
N SER A 155 7.49 -13.84 -17.64
CA SER A 155 7.30 -13.23 -16.33
C SER A 155 5.81 -13.25 -15.94
N TYR A 156 5.53 -13.61 -14.70
CA TYR A 156 4.18 -13.61 -14.10
C TYR A 156 4.02 -12.44 -13.10
N LYS A 157 4.68 -11.32 -13.37
CA LYS A 157 4.61 -10.14 -12.52
C LYS A 157 3.17 -9.60 -12.46
N PRO A 158 2.53 -9.54 -11.28
CA PRO A 158 1.25 -8.86 -11.11
C PRO A 158 1.36 -7.36 -11.44
N PRO A 159 0.28 -6.71 -11.90
CA PRO A 159 0.30 -5.26 -12.12
C PRO A 159 0.49 -4.53 -10.78
N LEU A 160 1.27 -3.43 -10.79
CA LEU A 160 1.38 -2.59 -9.61
C LEU A 160 0.03 -1.92 -9.29
N LEU A 161 -0.67 -1.47 -10.32
CA LEU A 161 -2.00 -0.85 -10.22
C LEU A 161 -2.82 -1.18 -11.45
N GLY A 162 -4.08 -1.53 -11.26
CA GLY A 162 -5.04 -1.77 -12.32
C GLY A 162 -5.25 -3.26 -12.62
N TYR A 163 -5.49 -3.57 -13.88
CA TYR A 163 -5.84 -4.90 -14.38
C TYR A 163 -4.79 -5.39 -15.38
N GLN A 164 -4.49 -6.69 -15.31
CA GLN A 164 -3.64 -7.37 -16.29
C GLN A 164 -4.11 -8.81 -16.47
N LYS A 165 -4.18 -9.25 -17.73
CA LYS A 165 -4.37 -10.66 -18.03
C LYS A 165 -3.02 -11.36 -18.14
N MET A 166 -2.83 -12.44 -17.37
CA MET A 166 -1.62 -13.25 -17.35
C MET A 166 -1.99 -14.69 -17.71
N LEU A 167 -1.64 -15.14 -18.92
CA LEU A 167 -2.12 -16.42 -19.47
C LEU A 167 -3.66 -16.46 -19.49
N ASN A 168 -4.23 -17.37 -18.71
CA ASN A 168 -5.67 -17.53 -18.49
C ASN A 168 -6.17 -16.95 -17.15
N PHE A 169 -5.30 -16.21 -16.45
CA PHE A 169 -5.64 -15.54 -15.18
C PHE A 169 -5.94 -14.07 -15.39
N ASP A 170 -6.95 -13.60 -14.72
CA ASP A 170 -7.32 -12.18 -14.65
C ASP A 170 -6.84 -11.61 -13.31
N VAL A 171 -5.85 -10.70 -13.34
CA VAL A 171 -5.26 -10.13 -12.13
C VAL A 171 -5.65 -8.67 -11.99
N THR A 172 -6.23 -8.33 -10.84
CA THR A 172 -6.54 -6.95 -10.47
C THR A 172 -5.76 -6.57 -9.22
N SER A 173 -5.15 -5.39 -9.22
CA SER A 173 -4.36 -4.86 -8.13
C SER A 173 -4.77 -3.42 -7.86
N LEU A 174 -5.37 -3.16 -6.69
CA LEU A 174 -5.98 -1.86 -6.36
C LEU A 174 -5.76 -1.50 -4.89
N PRO A 175 -5.74 -0.19 -4.54
CA PRO A 175 -5.86 0.24 -3.16
C PRO A 175 -7.13 -0.33 -2.51
N HIS A 176 -7.06 -0.66 -1.23
CA HIS A 176 -8.20 -1.10 -0.45
C HIS A 176 -8.65 -0.02 0.55
N THR A 177 -9.57 -0.30 1.42
CA THR A 177 -10.19 0.65 2.36
C THR A 177 -9.16 1.48 3.13
N GLY A 178 -8.09 0.85 3.66
CA GLY A 178 -7.01 1.57 4.36
C GLY A 178 -6.26 2.52 3.45
N GLY A 179 -5.98 2.10 2.21
CA GLY A 179 -5.35 2.94 1.18
C GLY A 179 -6.20 4.16 0.82
N TYR A 180 -7.50 3.96 0.61
CA TYR A 180 -8.41 5.09 0.33
C TYR A 180 -8.51 6.05 1.52
N LEU A 181 -8.61 5.56 2.76
CA LEU A 181 -8.64 6.40 3.96
C LEU A 181 -7.33 7.17 4.15
N MET A 182 -6.18 6.56 3.83
CA MET A 182 -4.88 7.24 3.79
C MET A 182 -4.90 8.39 2.77
N PHE A 183 -5.39 8.18 1.55
CA PHE A 183 -5.48 9.24 0.54
C PHE A 183 -6.40 10.38 0.98
N VAL A 184 -7.53 10.08 1.62
CA VAL A 184 -8.41 11.10 2.21
C VAL A 184 -7.67 11.87 3.30
N GLY A 185 -6.97 11.18 4.21
CA GLY A 185 -6.15 11.81 5.25
C GLY A 185 -5.09 12.74 4.68
N MET A 186 -4.34 12.29 3.68
CA MET A 186 -3.35 13.09 2.96
C MET A 186 -3.97 14.34 2.32
N SER A 187 -5.14 14.19 1.67
CA SER A 187 -5.86 15.32 1.07
C SER A 187 -6.28 16.36 2.12
N LEU A 188 -6.72 15.91 3.30
CA LEU A 188 -7.06 16.81 4.41
C LEU A 188 -5.85 17.61 4.88
N THR A 189 -4.64 17.05 4.89
CA THR A 189 -3.44 17.81 5.29
C THR A 189 -3.08 18.91 4.28
N ILE A 190 -3.35 18.73 3.00
CA ILE A 190 -3.26 19.79 1.99
C ILE A 190 -4.31 20.88 2.26
N VAL A 191 -5.55 20.50 2.56
CA VAL A 191 -6.61 21.44 2.93
C VAL A 191 -6.19 22.25 4.18
N ALA A 192 -5.61 21.58 5.19
CA ALA A 192 -5.09 22.24 6.38
C ALA A 192 -4.05 23.31 6.04
N PHE A 193 -3.13 23.03 5.09
CA PHE A 193 -2.16 24.01 4.62
C PHE A 193 -2.84 25.26 4.02
N PHE A 194 -3.81 25.10 3.12
CA PHE A 194 -4.49 26.23 2.48
C PHE A 194 -5.34 27.03 3.47
N VAL A 195 -6.04 26.34 4.38
CA VAL A 195 -6.83 26.99 5.45
C VAL A 195 -5.90 27.79 6.37
N GLY A 196 -4.79 27.19 6.80
CA GLY A 196 -3.79 27.85 7.65
C GLY A 196 -3.17 29.09 6.99
N LYS A 197 -2.86 29.00 5.69
CA LYS A 197 -2.37 30.13 4.90
C LYS A 197 -3.39 31.28 4.83
N LYS A 198 -4.69 30.96 4.72
CA LYS A 198 -5.77 31.98 4.73
C LYS A 198 -5.96 32.59 6.11
N GLU A 199 -5.99 31.78 7.16
CA GLU A 199 -6.14 32.26 8.55
C GLU A 199 -5.00 33.21 8.97
N THR A 200 -3.76 32.97 8.50
CA THR A 200 -2.58 33.80 8.81
C THR A 200 -2.57 35.14 8.06
N LYS A 201 -3.22 35.24 6.88
CA LYS A 201 -3.28 36.48 6.10
C LYS A 201 -4.28 37.51 6.63
N HIS A 202 -5.17 37.13 7.54
CA HIS A 202 -6.22 37.97 8.11
C HIS A 202 -5.87 38.47 9.52
N ILE A 203 -4.62 38.23 9.96
CA ILE A 203 -4.03 38.82 11.18
C ILE A 203 -2.97 39.86 10.75
#